data_824ef5b2f6723059f9e721c9b65e5d2c
#
_entry.id   824ef5b2f6723059f9e721c9b65e5d2c
#
_cell.length_a   1.000
_cell.length_b   1.000
_cell.length_c   1.000
_cell.angle_alpha   90.00
_cell.angle_beta   90.00
_cell.angle_gamma   90.00
#
_symmetry.space_group_name_H-M   'P 1'
#
loop_
_entity.id
_entity.type
_entity.pdbx_description
1 polymer ?
#
loop_
_entity_poly.entity_id
_entity_poly.type
_entity_poly.pdbx_seq_one_letter_code
_entity_poly.pdbx_strand_id
1 'polypeptide(L)'
;MPENFIRNFSIIAHIDAGKSTLADRLLEITGTISADKIVPQLLDSNPIERERGITIKLAPVTMNYQGYTLNLIDTPGHVDFNYEVERALQACEGAILLVDATKGVQAQTVANLRLAKNLGLKIIPVVNKIDAPLSDVAAATRQVKQLLSITQEPLLVSAKTGEGVEELLQQVISDLPAPETVTGDLKAFVFNSTFDTHLGVVAFIKLISGELKTNDKLEFINSGQSVSASEIGIFSPVRTEKKTLQAGNVGYIITGLKDIRRILVGDTLCLASQAKNAIPLPGFRKIHPNVYLDIYPAEGNQYQDLVDALEKLKLNDSALSTQGINSPILGQGVKVGFLGLLHSEVVGERLDREFNLPVIAVSPSVEYKVILRNGDEKIFSSPSDFPDPAQIAKSFEPLAAVKIVGLRPTSSVRSCNSVRT
;
A
#
# COMPACT_ATOMS: atom_id res chain seq x y z
N MET A 1 23.13 -3.68 -16.94
CA MET A 1 22.51 -3.40 -18.25
C MET A 1 22.42 -1.89 -18.39
N PRO A 2 22.49 -1.31 -19.60
CA PRO A 2 22.26 0.12 -19.75
C PRO A 2 20.86 0.48 -19.23
N GLU A 3 20.76 1.62 -18.56
CA GLU A 3 19.56 2.13 -17.87
C GLU A 3 18.32 2.24 -18.76
N ASN A 4 18.51 2.41 -20.07
CA ASN A 4 17.43 2.49 -21.06
C ASN A 4 16.57 1.23 -21.21
N PHE A 5 16.99 0.09 -20.65
CA PHE A 5 16.29 -1.19 -20.75
C PHE A 5 15.51 -1.56 -19.47
N ILE A 6 15.37 -0.64 -18.52
CA ILE A 6 14.58 -0.86 -17.30
C ILE A 6 13.21 -0.19 -17.45
N ARG A 7 12.15 -0.87 -17.01
CA ARG A 7 10.80 -0.31 -16.88
C ARG A 7 10.24 -0.66 -15.52
N ASN A 8 9.96 0.37 -14.70
CA ASN A 8 9.34 0.21 -13.39
C ASN A 8 7.88 0.67 -13.48
N PHE A 9 6.95 -0.21 -13.20
CA PHE A 9 5.53 0.08 -13.34
C PHE A 9 4.68 -0.67 -12.32
N SER A 10 3.46 -0.19 -12.13
CA SER A 10 2.45 -0.82 -11.29
C SER A 10 1.15 -1.01 -12.09
N ILE A 11 0.27 -1.88 -11.59
CA ILE A 11 -1.09 -2.05 -12.11
C ILE A 11 -2.05 -1.40 -11.12
N ILE A 12 -2.74 -0.35 -11.55
CA ILE A 12 -3.79 0.31 -10.78
C ILE A 12 -5.15 -0.10 -11.31
N ALA A 13 -6.02 -0.55 -10.41
CA ALA A 13 -7.31 -1.13 -10.77
C ALA A 13 -8.33 -0.94 -9.65
N HIS A 14 -9.60 -1.14 -9.96
CA HIS A 14 -10.61 -1.42 -8.96
C HIS A 14 -10.54 -2.87 -8.50
N ILE A 15 -11.11 -3.18 -7.34
CA ILE A 15 -11.24 -4.54 -6.82
C ILE A 15 -11.93 -5.43 -7.87
N ASP A 16 -11.47 -6.66 -8.03
CA ASP A 16 -11.97 -7.65 -9.00
C ASP A 16 -11.80 -7.27 -10.49
N ALA A 17 -11.08 -6.23 -10.82
CA ALA A 17 -10.81 -5.89 -12.22
C ALA A 17 -9.85 -6.88 -12.94
N GLY A 18 -9.27 -7.82 -12.19
CA GLY A 18 -8.35 -8.84 -12.71
C GLY A 18 -6.87 -8.48 -12.62
N LYS A 19 -6.50 -7.61 -11.66
CA LYS A 19 -5.12 -7.16 -11.43
C LYS A 19 -4.17 -8.34 -11.19
N SER A 20 -4.43 -9.18 -10.19
CA SER A 20 -3.58 -10.32 -9.84
C SER A 20 -3.53 -11.36 -10.97
N THR A 21 -4.66 -11.57 -11.67
CA THR A 21 -4.70 -12.45 -12.85
C THR A 21 -3.83 -11.93 -13.99
N LEU A 22 -3.82 -10.59 -14.21
CA LEU A 22 -2.96 -9.97 -15.21
C LEU A 22 -1.48 -10.10 -14.80
N ALA A 23 -1.16 -9.88 -13.53
CA ALA A 23 0.19 -10.07 -13.01
C ALA A 23 0.69 -11.50 -13.22
N ASP A 24 -0.12 -12.51 -12.88
CA ASP A 24 0.21 -13.93 -13.14
C ASP A 24 0.48 -14.18 -14.63
N ARG A 25 -0.34 -13.60 -15.51
CA ARG A 25 -0.17 -13.76 -16.96
C ARG A 25 1.10 -13.09 -17.48
N LEU A 26 1.48 -11.93 -16.93
CA LEU A 26 2.76 -11.28 -17.25
C LEU A 26 3.96 -12.14 -16.84
N LEU A 27 3.90 -12.77 -15.66
CA LEU A 27 4.93 -13.69 -15.17
C LEU A 27 5.08 -14.94 -16.06
N GLU A 28 3.97 -15.44 -16.57
CA GLU A 28 3.95 -16.58 -17.49
C GLU A 28 4.58 -16.23 -18.85
N ILE A 29 4.09 -15.19 -19.50
CA ILE A 29 4.55 -14.78 -20.85
C ILE A 29 6.03 -14.39 -20.84
N THR A 30 6.51 -13.76 -19.77
CA THR A 30 7.93 -13.41 -19.63
C THR A 30 8.81 -14.60 -19.26
N GLY A 31 8.22 -15.80 -19.03
CA GLY A 31 8.97 -16.98 -18.60
C GLY A 31 9.62 -16.86 -17.22
N THR A 32 9.20 -15.86 -16.43
CA THR A 32 9.71 -15.65 -15.05
C THR A 32 9.30 -16.83 -14.17
N ILE A 33 8.15 -17.41 -14.46
CA ILE A 33 7.65 -18.64 -13.83
C ILE A 33 7.22 -19.59 -14.94
N SER A 34 7.60 -20.86 -14.81
CA SER A 34 7.15 -21.87 -15.72
C SER A 34 5.65 -22.16 -15.52
N ALA A 35 4.93 -22.42 -16.61
CA ALA A 35 3.48 -22.60 -16.63
C ALA A 35 2.97 -23.68 -15.65
N ASP A 36 3.79 -24.72 -15.40
CA ASP A 36 3.50 -25.82 -14.46
C ASP A 36 3.57 -25.41 -12.98
N LYS A 37 4.16 -24.25 -12.66
CA LYS A 37 4.33 -23.72 -11.30
C LYS A 37 3.45 -22.51 -10.99
N ILE A 38 2.66 -22.05 -11.94
CA ILE A 38 1.75 -20.93 -11.74
C ILE A 38 0.59 -21.39 -10.87
N VAL A 39 0.49 -20.77 -9.70
CA VAL A 39 -0.69 -20.87 -8.82
C VAL A 39 -1.46 -19.56 -8.97
N PRO A 40 -2.80 -19.60 -9.08
CA PRO A 40 -3.59 -18.36 -9.14
C PRO A 40 -3.26 -17.41 -8.00
N GLN A 41 -3.11 -16.12 -8.33
CA GLN A 41 -2.76 -15.05 -7.38
C GLN A 41 -1.42 -15.32 -6.68
N LEU A 42 -0.40 -15.63 -7.47
CA LEU A 42 0.92 -16.05 -6.98
C LEU A 42 1.61 -14.98 -6.15
N LEU A 43 1.41 -13.70 -6.49
CA LEU A 43 1.98 -12.57 -5.75
C LEU A 43 1.25 -12.30 -4.43
N ASP A 44 0.00 -12.76 -4.29
CA ASP A 44 -0.78 -12.66 -3.06
C ASP A 44 -0.29 -13.74 -2.07
N SER A 45 0.63 -13.38 -1.20
CA SER A 45 1.35 -14.34 -0.33
C SER A 45 0.54 -14.79 0.89
N ASN A 46 -0.44 -14.00 1.34
CA ASN A 46 -1.24 -14.28 2.52
C ASN A 46 -2.52 -15.08 2.13
N PRO A 47 -2.88 -16.15 2.86
CA PRO A 47 -4.14 -16.86 2.64
C PRO A 47 -5.37 -15.94 2.63
N ILE A 48 -5.41 -14.92 3.49
CA ILE A 48 -6.51 -13.93 3.56
C ILE A 48 -6.64 -13.13 2.26
N GLU A 49 -5.52 -12.78 1.62
CA GLU A 49 -5.50 -12.10 0.31
C GLU A 49 -6.18 -12.96 -0.76
N ARG A 50 -5.82 -14.24 -0.82
CA ARG A 50 -6.37 -15.19 -1.80
C ARG A 50 -7.85 -15.49 -1.56
N GLU A 51 -8.26 -15.69 -0.31
CA GLU A 51 -9.66 -15.96 0.04
C GLU A 51 -10.56 -14.76 -0.24
N ARG A 52 -10.08 -13.55 0.01
CA ARG A 52 -10.82 -12.31 -0.22
C ARG A 52 -10.69 -11.77 -1.65
N GLY A 53 -9.78 -12.34 -2.45
CA GLY A 53 -9.50 -11.88 -3.82
C GLY A 53 -8.92 -10.46 -3.89
N ILE A 54 -8.22 -10.01 -2.84
CA ILE A 54 -7.65 -8.66 -2.75
C ILE A 54 -6.18 -8.72 -2.38
N THR A 55 -5.35 -7.93 -3.04
CA THR A 55 -3.97 -7.70 -2.61
C THR A 55 -3.98 -6.75 -1.42
N ILE A 56 -3.35 -7.14 -0.32
CA ILE A 56 -3.20 -6.33 0.90
C ILE A 56 -1.78 -5.78 0.98
N LYS A 57 -0.77 -6.60 0.70
CA LYS A 57 0.64 -6.23 0.76
C LYS A 57 1.23 -6.00 -0.62
N LEU A 58 2.03 -4.97 -0.70
CA LEU A 58 2.82 -4.67 -1.89
C LEU A 58 3.86 -5.77 -2.14
N ALA A 59 3.96 -6.24 -3.38
CA ALA A 59 4.93 -7.25 -3.82
C ALA A 59 5.64 -6.80 -5.10
N PRO A 60 6.95 -6.51 -5.06
CA PRO A 60 7.72 -6.25 -6.27
C PRO A 60 8.12 -7.57 -6.94
N VAL A 61 8.14 -7.58 -8.26
CA VAL A 61 8.68 -8.69 -9.05
C VAL A 61 9.43 -8.17 -10.27
N THR A 62 10.59 -8.76 -10.51
CA THR A 62 11.46 -8.45 -11.66
C THR A 62 11.32 -9.55 -12.71
N MET A 63 10.96 -9.17 -13.91
CA MET A 63 10.82 -10.00 -15.09
C MET A 63 11.85 -9.59 -16.14
N ASN A 64 12.30 -10.53 -16.97
CA ASN A 64 13.14 -10.24 -18.12
C ASN A 64 12.36 -10.58 -19.40
N TYR A 65 12.24 -9.62 -20.31
CA TYR A 65 11.51 -9.81 -21.54
C TYR A 65 12.17 -9.03 -22.69
N GLN A 66 12.52 -9.72 -23.77
CA GLN A 66 13.16 -9.15 -24.96
C GLN A 66 14.37 -8.23 -24.66
N GLY A 67 15.20 -8.59 -23.69
CA GLY A 67 16.36 -7.82 -23.27
C GLY A 67 16.07 -6.68 -22.30
N TYR A 68 14.80 -6.42 -21.97
CA TYR A 68 14.39 -5.46 -20.97
C TYR A 68 14.25 -6.10 -19.60
N THR A 69 14.52 -5.32 -18.56
CA THR A 69 14.20 -5.62 -17.16
C THR A 69 12.92 -4.89 -16.80
N LEU A 70 11.86 -5.66 -16.54
CA LEU A 70 10.54 -5.16 -16.20
C LEU A 70 10.30 -5.36 -14.71
N ASN A 71 10.20 -4.29 -13.94
CA ASN A 71 9.89 -4.34 -12.52
C ASN A 71 8.41 -4.00 -12.33
N LEU A 72 7.59 -4.99 -12.06
CA LEU A 72 6.21 -4.81 -11.63
C LEU A 72 6.18 -4.66 -10.12
N ILE A 73 5.57 -3.58 -9.63
CA ILE A 73 5.28 -3.39 -8.22
C ILE A 73 3.78 -3.58 -8.04
N ASP A 74 3.39 -4.78 -7.58
CA ASP A 74 1.97 -5.08 -7.34
C ASP A 74 1.45 -4.32 -6.12
N THR A 75 0.29 -3.68 -6.27
CA THR A 75 -0.27 -2.77 -5.28
C THR A 75 -1.63 -3.22 -4.79
N PRO A 76 -2.01 -2.91 -3.53
CA PRO A 76 -3.38 -3.05 -3.10
C PRO A 76 -4.36 -2.30 -4.00
N GLY A 77 -5.54 -2.86 -4.22
CA GLY A 77 -6.61 -2.19 -4.98
C GLY A 77 -7.55 -1.35 -4.12
N HIS A 78 -7.58 -1.56 -2.80
CA HIS A 78 -8.55 -0.96 -1.88
C HIS A 78 -8.09 0.41 -1.35
N VAL A 79 -9.06 1.32 -1.17
CA VAL A 79 -8.79 2.70 -0.71
C VAL A 79 -8.16 2.78 0.68
N ASP A 80 -8.38 1.81 1.55
CA ASP A 80 -7.78 1.76 2.88
C ASP A 80 -6.26 1.69 2.82
N PHE A 81 -5.72 1.10 1.74
CA PHE A 81 -4.29 0.93 1.51
C PHE A 81 -3.69 1.99 0.57
N ASN A 82 -4.36 3.14 0.41
CA ASN A 82 -3.87 4.23 -0.47
C ASN A 82 -2.43 4.65 -0.19
N TYR A 83 -1.99 4.55 1.06
CA TYR A 83 -0.61 4.86 1.43
C TYR A 83 0.39 3.89 0.77
N GLU A 84 0.09 2.59 0.77
CA GLU A 84 0.94 1.59 0.11
C GLU A 84 0.93 1.78 -1.40
N VAL A 85 -0.25 2.10 -1.98
CA VAL A 85 -0.38 2.44 -3.40
C VAL A 85 0.48 3.66 -3.74
N GLU A 86 0.42 4.75 -2.96
CA GLU A 86 1.23 5.94 -3.18
C GLU A 86 2.73 5.62 -3.17
N ARG A 87 3.20 4.81 -2.21
CA ARG A 87 4.60 4.42 -2.10
C ARG A 87 5.09 3.56 -3.26
N ALA A 88 4.28 2.60 -3.66
CA ALA A 88 4.57 1.78 -4.84
C ALA A 88 4.66 2.63 -6.10
N LEU A 89 3.71 3.53 -6.31
CA LEU A 89 3.69 4.43 -7.45
C LEU A 89 4.90 5.39 -7.47
N GLN A 90 5.38 5.86 -6.31
CA GLN A 90 6.60 6.67 -6.22
C GLN A 90 7.86 5.91 -6.68
N ALA A 91 7.85 4.58 -6.64
CA ALA A 91 8.93 3.76 -7.14
C ALA A 91 8.81 3.43 -8.64
N CYS A 92 7.76 3.89 -9.33
CA CYS A 92 7.46 3.62 -10.73
C CYS A 92 7.64 4.85 -11.62
N GLU A 93 7.85 4.63 -12.92
CA GLU A 93 7.79 5.63 -13.98
C GLU A 93 6.46 5.57 -14.74
N GLY A 94 5.71 4.47 -14.62
CA GLY A 94 4.41 4.33 -15.25
C GLY A 94 3.44 3.44 -14.50
N ALA A 95 2.19 3.47 -14.96
CA ALA A 95 1.14 2.62 -14.43
C ALA A 95 0.20 2.12 -15.54
N ILE A 96 -0.18 0.86 -15.45
CA ILE A 96 -1.25 0.26 -16.24
C ILE A 96 -2.57 0.58 -15.53
N LEU A 97 -3.46 1.31 -16.19
CA LEU A 97 -4.82 1.58 -15.71
C LEU A 97 -5.74 0.48 -16.23
N LEU A 98 -6.04 -0.49 -15.37
CA LEU A 98 -6.84 -1.66 -15.71
C LEU A 98 -8.32 -1.42 -15.39
N VAL A 99 -9.18 -1.49 -16.39
CA VAL A 99 -10.64 -1.30 -16.27
C VAL A 99 -11.36 -2.57 -16.71
N ASP A 100 -12.29 -3.05 -15.90
CA ASP A 100 -13.13 -4.21 -16.18
C ASP A 100 -14.21 -3.85 -17.22
N ALA A 101 -14.26 -4.56 -18.34
CA ALA A 101 -15.25 -4.34 -19.41
C ALA A 101 -16.70 -4.60 -18.97
N THR A 102 -16.89 -5.38 -17.89
CA THR A 102 -18.24 -5.69 -17.36
C THR A 102 -18.76 -4.63 -16.40
N LYS A 103 -17.87 -3.87 -15.74
CA LYS A 103 -18.22 -2.90 -14.71
C LYS A 103 -17.92 -1.44 -15.11
N GLY A 104 -17.03 -1.25 -16.09
CA GLY A 104 -16.55 0.07 -16.51
C GLY A 104 -15.68 0.76 -15.45
N VAL A 105 -15.58 2.11 -15.57
CA VAL A 105 -14.80 2.93 -14.63
C VAL A 105 -15.52 3.04 -13.29
N GLN A 106 -14.79 2.74 -12.21
CA GLN A 106 -15.29 2.74 -10.85
C GLN A 106 -14.52 3.71 -9.94
N ALA A 107 -15.00 3.95 -8.71
CA ALA A 107 -14.47 4.98 -7.81
C ALA A 107 -12.97 4.81 -7.51
N GLN A 108 -12.50 3.59 -7.25
CA GLN A 108 -11.08 3.32 -6.98
C GLN A 108 -10.21 3.54 -8.22
N THR A 109 -10.73 3.25 -9.43
CA THR A 109 -10.05 3.57 -10.69
C THR A 109 -9.72 5.07 -10.77
N VAL A 110 -10.70 5.92 -10.42
CA VAL A 110 -10.53 7.38 -10.43
C VAL A 110 -9.55 7.84 -9.34
N ALA A 111 -9.66 7.28 -8.13
CA ALA A 111 -8.80 7.64 -7.01
C ALA A 111 -7.32 7.29 -7.29
N ASN A 112 -7.05 6.06 -7.71
CA ASN A 112 -5.70 5.58 -8.00
C ASN A 112 -5.10 6.30 -9.23
N LEU A 113 -5.92 6.61 -10.26
CA LEU A 113 -5.47 7.42 -11.39
C LEU A 113 -5.04 8.82 -10.96
N ARG A 114 -5.76 9.46 -10.02
CA ARG A 114 -5.35 10.77 -9.50
C ARG A 114 -4.00 10.71 -8.80
N LEU A 115 -3.76 9.69 -7.99
CA LEU A 115 -2.46 9.48 -7.35
C LEU A 115 -1.35 9.34 -8.40
N ALA A 116 -1.54 8.49 -9.41
CA ALA A 116 -0.57 8.27 -10.47
C ALA A 116 -0.30 9.57 -11.29
N LYS A 117 -1.34 10.33 -11.63
CA LYS A 117 -1.20 11.62 -12.33
C LYS A 117 -0.48 12.67 -11.48
N ASN A 118 -0.74 12.75 -10.19
CA ASN A 118 -0.06 13.69 -9.28
C ASN A 118 1.44 13.40 -9.16
N LEU A 119 1.83 12.14 -9.36
CA LEU A 119 3.24 11.70 -9.37
C LEU A 119 3.88 11.82 -10.77
N GLY A 120 3.13 12.30 -11.78
CA GLY A 120 3.64 12.46 -13.15
C GLY A 120 3.83 11.15 -13.92
N LEU A 121 3.24 10.04 -13.48
CA LEU A 121 3.43 8.74 -14.11
C LEU A 121 2.79 8.68 -15.50
N LYS A 122 3.47 8.00 -16.41
CA LYS A 122 2.90 7.63 -17.72
C LYS A 122 1.82 6.56 -17.53
N ILE A 123 0.63 6.77 -18.11
CA ILE A 123 -0.50 5.85 -17.95
C ILE A 123 -0.73 5.08 -19.24
N ILE A 124 -0.78 3.76 -19.15
CA ILE A 124 -1.21 2.85 -20.22
C ILE A 124 -2.65 2.42 -19.91
N PRO A 125 -3.64 2.86 -20.69
CA PRO A 125 -5.03 2.46 -20.48
C PRO A 125 -5.32 1.07 -21.06
N VAL A 126 -5.95 0.22 -20.23
CA VAL A 126 -6.28 -1.17 -20.59
C VAL A 126 -7.70 -1.50 -20.17
N VAL A 127 -8.46 -2.13 -21.07
CA VAL A 127 -9.78 -2.69 -20.82
C VAL A 127 -9.63 -4.21 -20.76
N ASN A 128 -9.94 -4.79 -19.61
CA ASN A 128 -9.81 -6.22 -19.32
C ASN A 128 -11.15 -6.92 -19.32
N LYS A 129 -11.10 -8.26 -19.33
CA LYS A 129 -12.25 -9.17 -19.34
C LYS A 129 -13.09 -9.06 -20.62
N ILE A 130 -12.45 -8.84 -21.75
CA ILE A 130 -13.12 -8.81 -23.06
C ILE A 130 -13.78 -10.14 -23.42
N ASP A 131 -13.31 -11.25 -22.81
CA ASP A 131 -13.84 -12.60 -22.92
C ASP A 131 -15.14 -12.83 -22.13
N ALA A 132 -15.49 -11.93 -21.21
CA ALA A 132 -16.63 -12.13 -20.34
C ALA A 132 -17.96 -11.94 -21.08
N PRO A 133 -18.99 -12.81 -20.88
CA PRO A 133 -20.28 -12.73 -21.60
C PRO A 133 -21.04 -11.42 -21.39
N LEU A 134 -20.79 -10.74 -20.25
CA LEU A 134 -21.44 -9.45 -19.89
C LEU A 134 -20.55 -8.24 -20.16
N SER A 135 -19.47 -8.39 -20.94
CA SER A 135 -18.58 -7.29 -21.27
C SER A 135 -19.22 -6.28 -22.21
N ASP A 136 -19.18 -5.00 -21.86
CA ASP A 136 -19.47 -3.88 -22.77
C ASP A 136 -18.17 -3.12 -23.05
N VAL A 137 -17.35 -3.69 -23.91
CA VAL A 137 -16.05 -3.16 -24.31
C VAL A 137 -16.18 -1.73 -24.87
N ALA A 138 -17.24 -1.45 -25.65
CA ALA A 138 -17.45 -0.14 -26.25
C ALA A 138 -17.76 0.93 -25.19
N ALA A 139 -18.59 0.61 -24.21
CA ALA A 139 -18.90 1.53 -23.11
C ALA A 139 -17.67 1.75 -22.21
N ALA A 140 -16.96 0.68 -21.82
CA ALA A 140 -15.75 0.79 -21.01
C ALA A 140 -14.67 1.64 -21.72
N THR A 141 -14.44 1.40 -23.00
CA THR A 141 -13.52 2.19 -23.85
C THR A 141 -13.88 3.67 -23.83
N ARG A 142 -15.15 4.02 -24.08
CA ARG A 142 -15.61 5.42 -24.04
C ARG A 142 -15.36 6.06 -22.67
N GLN A 143 -15.65 5.35 -21.58
CA GLN A 143 -15.42 5.85 -20.22
C GLN A 143 -13.94 6.09 -19.93
N VAL A 144 -13.05 5.17 -20.33
CA VAL A 144 -11.60 5.30 -20.17
C VAL A 144 -11.08 6.51 -20.97
N LYS A 145 -11.49 6.67 -22.22
CA LYS A 145 -11.11 7.83 -23.06
C LYS A 145 -11.57 9.15 -22.45
N GLN A 146 -12.79 9.21 -21.93
CA GLN A 146 -13.32 10.38 -21.24
C GLN A 146 -12.55 10.67 -19.94
N LEU A 147 -12.25 9.65 -19.13
CA LEU A 147 -11.54 9.78 -17.85
C LEU A 147 -10.11 10.32 -18.04
N LEU A 148 -9.43 9.85 -19.07
CA LEU A 148 -8.07 10.26 -19.40
C LEU A 148 -7.99 11.50 -20.29
N SER A 149 -9.11 11.89 -20.93
CA SER A 149 -9.20 12.94 -21.96
C SER A 149 -8.27 12.66 -23.16
N ILE A 150 -8.29 11.41 -23.64
CA ILE A 150 -7.48 10.93 -24.77
C ILE A 150 -8.36 10.54 -25.96
N THR A 151 -7.78 10.59 -27.17
CA THR A 151 -8.38 10.08 -28.40
C THR A 151 -7.94 8.67 -28.76
N GLN A 152 -6.76 8.27 -28.27
CA GLN A 152 -6.19 6.94 -28.49
C GLN A 152 -7.08 5.85 -27.88
N GLU A 153 -7.19 4.70 -28.56
CA GLU A 153 -7.90 3.55 -28.02
C GLU A 153 -7.09 2.87 -26.90
N PRO A 154 -7.74 2.46 -25.79
CA PRO A 154 -7.10 1.63 -24.80
C PRO A 154 -6.81 0.23 -25.37
N LEU A 155 -5.80 -0.44 -24.86
CA LEU A 155 -5.57 -1.84 -25.18
C LEU A 155 -6.72 -2.70 -24.65
N LEU A 156 -7.10 -3.70 -25.45
CA LEU A 156 -8.12 -4.68 -25.10
C LEU A 156 -7.45 -5.98 -24.72
N VAL A 157 -7.69 -6.47 -23.50
CA VAL A 157 -7.05 -7.69 -23.01
C VAL A 157 -8.04 -8.63 -22.32
N SER A 158 -7.70 -9.90 -22.32
CA SER A 158 -8.24 -10.87 -21.37
C SER A 158 -7.10 -11.47 -20.55
N ALA A 159 -6.95 -11.04 -19.32
CA ALA A 159 -5.98 -11.61 -18.41
C ALA A 159 -6.21 -13.12 -18.19
N LYS A 160 -7.46 -13.59 -18.33
CA LYS A 160 -7.84 -14.98 -18.17
C LYS A 160 -7.35 -15.85 -19.34
N THR A 161 -7.57 -15.42 -20.59
CA THR A 161 -7.20 -16.18 -21.79
C THR A 161 -5.78 -15.88 -22.27
N GLY A 162 -5.22 -14.72 -21.90
CA GLY A 162 -3.93 -14.21 -22.38
C GLY A 162 -4.05 -13.33 -23.63
N GLU A 163 -5.24 -13.16 -24.19
CA GLU A 163 -5.48 -12.32 -25.37
C GLU A 163 -5.07 -10.87 -25.11
N GLY A 164 -4.30 -10.27 -26.01
CA GLY A 164 -3.85 -8.87 -25.94
C GLY A 164 -2.75 -8.59 -24.90
N VAL A 165 -2.29 -9.58 -24.13
CA VAL A 165 -1.31 -9.35 -23.03
C VAL A 165 0.10 -9.23 -23.57
N GLU A 166 0.44 -9.88 -24.68
CA GLU A 166 1.75 -9.71 -25.32
C GLU A 166 1.88 -8.30 -25.92
N GLU A 167 0.83 -7.79 -26.55
CA GLU A 167 0.75 -6.42 -27.04
C GLU A 167 0.88 -5.40 -25.89
N LEU A 168 0.30 -5.71 -24.74
CA LEU A 168 0.48 -4.89 -23.55
C LEU A 168 1.96 -4.85 -23.11
N LEU A 169 2.66 -5.97 -23.09
CA LEU A 169 4.10 -6.01 -22.77
C LEU A 169 4.92 -5.19 -23.77
N GLN A 170 4.61 -5.25 -25.06
CA GLN A 170 5.25 -4.42 -26.07
C GLN A 170 5.00 -2.93 -25.81
N GLN A 171 3.77 -2.57 -25.45
CA GLN A 171 3.44 -1.18 -25.13
C GLN A 171 4.11 -0.70 -23.83
N VAL A 172 4.27 -1.55 -22.81
CA VAL A 172 5.05 -1.25 -21.60
C VAL A 172 6.50 -0.91 -21.97
N ILE A 173 7.11 -1.67 -22.89
CA ILE A 173 8.48 -1.45 -23.34
C ILE A 173 8.60 -0.14 -24.15
N SER A 174 7.65 0.11 -25.07
CA SER A 174 7.73 1.27 -26.00
C SER A 174 7.34 2.58 -25.36
N ASP A 175 6.30 2.60 -24.53
CA ASP A 175 5.64 3.82 -24.08
C ASP A 175 6.09 4.28 -22.70
N LEU A 176 6.50 3.36 -21.82
CA LEU A 176 6.98 3.76 -20.50
C LEU A 176 8.41 4.30 -20.60
N PRO A 177 8.69 5.42 -19.95
CA PRO A 177 10.06 5.94 -19.90
C PRO A 177 10.95 5.01 -19.08
N ALA A 178 12.23 5.01 -19.39
CA ALA A 178 13.24 4.46 -18.51
C ALA A 178 13.33 5.31 -17.23
N PRO A 179 13.76 4.73 -16.10
CA PRO A 179 13.98 5.52 -14.89
C PRO A 179 14.99 6.64 -15.14
N GLU A 180 14.66 7.83 -14.65
CA GLU A 180 15.64 8.93 -14.64
C GLU A 180 16.75 8.56 -13.66
N THR A 181 17.96 8.40 -14.16
CA THR A 181 19.12 8.11 -13.34
C THR A 181 20.01 9.34 -13.23
N VAL A 182 20.39 9.65 -12.01
CA VAL A 182 21.30 10.74 -11.73
C VAL A 182 22.67 10.15 -11.41
N THR A 183 23.70 10.63 -12.12
CA THR A 183 25.08 10.27 -11.78
C THR A 183 25.48 10.95 -10.47
N GLY A 184 26.06 10.23 -9.53
CA GLY A 184 26.49 10.78 -8.25
C GLY A 184 26.48 9.79 -7.11
N ASP A 185 26.38 10.33 -5.91
CA ASP A 185 26.33 9.58 -4.67
C ASP A 185 25.16 8.62 -4.62
N LEU A 186 25.31 7.51 -3.87
CA LEU A 186 24.24 6.55 -3.68
C LEU A 186 23.04 7.21 -3.02
N LYS A 187 21.89 7.14 -3.69
CA LYS A 187 20.57 7.45 -3.12
C LYS A 187 19.57 6.39 -3.53
N ALA A 188 18.87 5.84 -2.55
CA ALA A 188 17.78 4.92 -2.80
C ALA A 188 16.53 5.33 -2.01
N PHE A 189 15.38 5.14 -2.61
CA PHE A 189 14.08 5.37 -2.01
C PHE A 189 13.57 4.06 -1.39
N VAL A 190 13.18 4.10 -0.10
CA VAL A 190 12.59 2.96 0.60
C VAL A 190 11.07 3.01 0.41
N PHE A 191 10.53 2.15 -0.43
CA PHE A 191 9.10 2.16 -0.71
C PHE A 191 8.30 1.16 0.12
N ASN A 192 8.96 0.13 0.72
CA ASN A 192 8.34 -0.82 1.63
C ASN A 192 9.38 -1.47 2.54
N SER A 193 8.92 -2.16 3.58
CA SER A 193 9.77 -3.04 4.41
C SER A 193 8.95 -4.19 4.98
N THR A 194 9.61 -5.33 5.19
CA THR A 194 9.02 -6.51 5.83
C THR A 194 9.96 -7.04 6.89
N PHE A 195 9.42 -7.74 7.87
CA PHE A 195 10.20 -8.43 8.86
C PHE A 195 10.22 -9.94 8.57
N ASP A 196 11.41 -10.48 8.46
CA ASP A 196 11.67 -11.92 8.34
C ASP A 196 12.29 -12.42 9.65
N THR A 197 11.75 -13.49 10.21
CA THR A 197 12.20 -14.02 11.53
C THR A 197 13.65 -14.45 11.55
N HIS A 198 14.22 -14.84 10.42
CA HIS A 198 15.60 -15.29 10.29
C HIS A 198 16.56 -14.19 9.83
N LEU A 199 16.12 -13.32 8.97
CA LEU A 199 16.93 -12.29 8.31
C LEU A 199 16.80 -10.90 8.94
N GLY A 200 15.79 -10.71 9.78
CA GLY A 200 15.43 -9.40 10.31
C GLY A 200 14.68 -8.55 9.30
N VAL A 201 14.89 -7.23 9.32
CA VAL A 201 14.18 -6.31 8.46
C VAL A 201 14.76 -6.33 7.04
N VAL A 202 13.89 -6.61 6.07
CA VAL A 202 14.15 -6.53 4.62
C VAL A 202 13.52 -5.24 4.11
N ALA A 203 14.33 -4.29 3.65
CA ALA A 203 13.87 -3.04 3.06
C ALA A 203 13.76 -3.19 1.54
N PHE A 204 12.65 -2.74 0.96
CA PHE A 204 12.44 -2.69 -0.49
C PHE A 204 12.80 -1.32 -0.99
N ILE A 205 13.68 -1.27 -1.97
CA ILE A 205 14.31 -0.03 -2.43
C ILE A 205 14.23 0.14 -3.94
N LYS A 206 14.18 1.41 -4.35
CA LYS A 206 14.49 1.82 -5.72
C LYS A 206 15.75 2.69 -5.69
N LEU A 207 16.76 2.33 -6.45
CA LEU A 207 17.96 3.14 -6.60
C LEU A 207 17.67 4.32 -7.56
N ILE A 208 17.96 5.52 -7.08
CA ILE A 208 17.81 6.76 -7.87
C ILE A 208 19.15 7.18 -8.46
N SER A 209 20.24 7.04 -7.69
CA SER A 209 21.60 7.37 -8.15
C SER A 209 22.63 6.44 -7.52
N GLY A 210 23.78 6.34 -8.15
CA GLY A 210 24.93 5.59 -7.66
C GLY A 210 24.79 4.08 -7.83
N GLU A 211 25.61 3.35 -7.10
CA GLU A 211 25.69 1.89 -7.08
C GLU A 211 25.66 1.41 -5.63
N LEU A 212 24.91 0.34 -5.36
CA LEU A 212 24.85 -0.32 -4.07
C LEU A 212 25.52 -1.69 -4.16
N LYS A 213 26.38 -2.02 -3.20
CA LYS A 213 27.09 -3.30 -3.11
C LYS A 213 26.78 -4.03 -1.82
N THR A 214 26.90 -5.34 -1.86
CA THR A 214 26.84 -6.16 -0.64
C THR A 214 27.93 -5.71 0.36
N ASN A 215 27.58 -5.65 1.64
CA ASN A 215 28.38 -5.16 2.76
C ASN A 215 28.64 -3.65 2.81
N ASP A 216 28.02 -2.85 1.94
CA ASP A 216 28.08 -1.40 2.09
C ASP A 216 27.51 -0.96 3.45
N LYS A 217 28.19 0.03 4.05
CA LYS A 217 27.68 0.71 5.25
C LYS A 217 26.74 1.82 4.83
N LEU A 218 25.50 1.72 5.25
CA LEU A 218 24.41 2.56 4.81
C LEU A 218 23.80 3.33 5.97
N GLU A 219 23.17 4.45 5.67
CA GLU A 219 22.40 5.24 6.63
C GLU A 219 21.05 5.65 6.02
N PHE A 220 20.00 5.49 6.81
CA PHE A 220 18.66 6.01 6.53
C PHE A 220 18.58 7.45 7.04
N ILE A 221 18.40 8.40 6.15
CA ILE A 221 18.59 9.84 6.46
C ILE A 221 17.58 10.35 7.46
N ASN A 222 16.28 10.02 7.32
CA ASN A 222 15.24 10.55 8.22
C ASN A 222 15.21 9.83 9.57
N SER A 223 15.50 8.53 9.61
CA SER A 223 15.53 7.76 10.86
C SER A 223 16.89 7.84 11.57
N GLY A 224 17.97 8.26 10.89
CA GLY A 224 19.33 8.27 11.41
C GLY A 224 19.90 6.87 11.70
N GLN A 225 19.25 5.81 11.17
CA GLN A 225 19.65 4.43 11.45
C GLN A 225 20.75 3.99 10.51
N SER A 226 21.91 3.62 11.06
CA SER A 226 23.00 3.00 10.30
C SER A 226 22.83 1.48 10.24
N VAL A 227 23.11 0.89 9.08
CA VAL A 227 23.03 -0.54 8.83
C VAL A 227 24.16 -1.00 7.92
N SER A 228 24.40 -2.31 7.83
CA SER A 228 25.19 -2.90 6.76
C SER A 228 24.29 -3.72 5.85
N ALA A 229 24.47 -3.58 4.54
CA ALA A 229 23.75 -4.37 3.54
C ALA A 229 24.28 -5.81 3.55
N SER A 230 23.80 -6.65 4.46
CA SER A 230 24.27 -8.04 4.57
C SER A 230 24.00 -8.86 3.32
N GLU A 231 22.90 -8.57 2.66
CA GLU A 231 22.52 -9.12 1.35
C GLU A 231 21.73 -8.07 0.59
N ILE A 232 21.91 -8.03 -0.71
CA ILE A 232 21.12 -7.22 -1.65
C ILE A 232 20.64 -8.09 -2.80
N GLY A 233 19.54 -7.72 -3.43
CA GLY A 233 19.03 -8.50 -4.57
C GLY A 233 17.74 -7.97 -5.15
N ILE A 234 17.13 -8.80 -5.98
CA ILE A 234 15.85 -8.56 -6.66
C ILE A 234 14.86 -9.67 -6.32
N PHE A 235 13.57 -9.44 -6.62
CA PHE A 235 12.54 -10.47 -6.52
C PHE A 235 12.20 -11.00 -7.91
N SER A 236 12.44 -12.32 -8.18
CA SER A 236 12.18 -12.92 -9.50
C SER A 236 11.64 -14.37 -9.40
N PRO A 237 10.44 -14.63 -8.97
CA PRO A 237 9.59 -13.93 -8.00
C PRO A 237 10.11 -14.07 -6.58
N VAL A 238 10.94 -15.09 -6.29
CA VAL A 238 11.61 -15.26 -5.01
C VAL A 238 12.83 -14.34 -4.92
N ARG A 239 13.29 -14.08 -3.71
CA ARG A 239 14.51 -13.32 -3.48
C ARG A 239 15.68 -13.96 -4.23
N THR A 240 16.34 -13.16 -5.04
CA THR A 240 17.52 -13.55 -5.83
C THR A 240 18.64 -12.60 -5.50
N GLU A 241 19.67 -13.10 -4.84
CA GLU A 241 20.83 -12.31 -4.44
C GLU A 241 21.57 -11.72 -5.65
N LYS A 242 22.04 -10.48 -5.50
CA LYS A 242 22.90 -9.78 -6.44
C LYS A 242 24.10 -9.21 -5.72
N LYS A 243 25.25 -9.13 -6.40
CA LYS A 243 26.45 -8.48 -5.85
C LYS A 243 26.35 -6.97 -5.87
N THR A 244 25.65 -6.44 -6.86
CA THR A 244 25.49 -5.01 -7.09
C THR A 244 24.10 -4.70 -7.60
N LEU A 245 23.57 -3.54 -7.22
CA LEU A 245 22.39 -2.91 -7.80
C LEU A 245 22.80 -1.52 -8.30
N GLN A 246 22.27 -1.11 -9.46
CA GLN A 246 22.57 0.17 -10.09
C GLN A 246 21.37 1.11 -10.08
N ALA A 247 21.60 2.40 -10.31
CA ALA A 247 20.55 3.39 -10.48
C ALA A 247 19.46 2.87 -11.44
N GLY A 248 18.19 3.12 -11.10
CA GLY A 248 17.01 2.62 -11.82
C GLY A 248 16.54 1.23 -11.39
N ASN A 249 17.36 0.43 -10.71
CA ASN A 249 16.93 -0.88 -10.23
C ASN A 249 15.96 -0.79 -9.05
N VAL A 250 14.99 -1.71 -9.04
CA VAL A 250 14.15 -2.04 -7.90
C VAL A 250 14.68 -3.32 -7.28
N GLY A 251 14.82 -3.35 -5.96
CA GLY A 251 15.36 -4.51 -5.27
C GLY A 251 15.13 -4.48 -3.76
N TYR A 252 15.90 -5.28 -3.05
CA TYR A 252 15.83 -5.35 -1.59
C TYR A 252 17.21 -5.29 -0.94
N ILE A 253 17.20 -4.95 0.35
CA ILE A 253 18.34 -4.99 1.25
C ILE A 253 17.96 -5.74 2.51
N ILE A 254 18.77 -6.70 2.93
CA ILE A 254 18.69 -7.31 4.25
C ILE A 254 19.57 -6.49 5.20
N THR A 255 18.94 -5.89 6.20
CA THR A 255 19.59 -4.93 7.09
C THR A 255 20.12 -5.52 8.39
N GLY A 256 19.69 -6.76 8.73
CA GLY A 256 20.00 -7.41 10.00
C GLY A 256 19.32 -6.78 11.23
N LEU A 257 18.54 -5.70 11.06
CA LEU A 257 17.78 -5.09 12.15
C LEU A 257 16.67 -6.02 12.63
N LYS A 258 16.45 -6.03 13.94
CA LYS A 258 15.38 -6.84 14.57
C LYS A 258 14.08 -6.05 14.81
N ASP A 259 14.08 -4.77 14.51
CA ASP A 259 12.93 -3.90 14.74
C ASP A 259 12.63 -3.08 13.47
N ILE A 260 11.51 -3.37 12.82
CA ILE A 260 11.08 -2.70 11.57
C ILE A 260 10.79 -1.20 11.78
N ARG A 261 10.43 -0.78 13.00
CA ARG A 261 10.14 0.63 13.32
C ARG A 261 11.35 1.53 13.15
N ARG A 262 12.55 0.96 13.07
CA ARG A 262 13.79 1.70 12.80
C ARG A 262 13.99 2.06 11.33
N ILE A 263 13.24 1.41 10.43
CA ILE A 263 13.24 1.74 9.01
C ILE A 263 11.90 2.39 8.67
N LEU A 264 11.94 3.66 8.33
CA LEU A 264 10.76 4.40 7.97
C LEU A 264 10.50 4.22 6.46
N VAL A 265 9.32 3.72 6.11
CA VAL A 265 8.90 3.66 4.70
C VAL A 265 8.76 5.08 4.16
N GLY A 266 9.36 5.33 2.99
CA GLY A 266 9.52 6.68 2.43
C GLY A 266 10.85 7.34 2.78
N ASP A 267 11.72 6.68 3.54
CA ASP A 267 13.04 7.20 3.88
C ASP A 267 14.00 7.14 2.68
N THR A 268 15.07 7.89 2.79
CA THR A 268 16.16 7.92 1.83
C THR A 268 17.36 7.19 2.40
N LEU A 269 17.88 6.25 1.63
CA LEU A 269 19.07 5.48 1.96
C LEU A 269 20.27 6.01 1.19
N CYS A 270 21.40 6.17 1.85
CA CYS A 270 22.68 6.57 1.27
C CYS A 270 23.85 5.80 1.90
N LEU A 271 25.07 5.96 1.35
CA LEU A 271 26.28 5.48 2.04
C LEU A 271 26.49 6.28 3.34
N ALA A 272 26.86 5.60 4.43
CA ALA A 272 27.11 6.24 5.72
C ALA A 272 28.20 7.33 5.66
N SER A 273 29.17 7.18 4.75
CA SER A 273 30.19 8.22 4.49
C SER A 273 29.64 9.50 3.88
N GLN A 274 28.47 9.45 3.24
CA GLN A 274 27.82 10.54 2.52
C GLN A 274 26.68 11.18 3.32
N ALA A 275 26.21 10.54 4.40
CA ALA A 275 25.00 10.89 5.13
C ALA A 275 24.95 12.36 5.62
N LYS A 276 26.08 12.91 6.03
CA LYS A 276 26.15 14.31 6.54
C LYS A 276 25.72 15.36 5.51
N ASN A 277 25.94 15.09 4.22
CA ASN A 277 25.66 16.01 3.12
C ASN A 277 24.49 15.52 2.23
N ALA A 278 23.92 14.37 2.56
CA ALA A 278 22.86 13.80 1.75
C ALA A 278 21.54 14.55 1.97
N ILE A 279 20.92 14.94 0.85
CA ILE A 279 19.59 15.57 0.86
C ILE A 279 18.55 14.46 0.73
N PRO A 280 17.57 14.37 1.66
CA PRO A 280 16.52 13.36 1.57
C PRO A 280 15.66 13.55 0.33
N LEU A 281 15.19 12.45 -0.23
CA LEU A 281 14.24 12.47 -1.33
C LEU A 281 12.89 13.04 -0.83
N PRO A 282 12.17 13.76 -1.69
CA PRO A 282 10.87 14.31 -1.33
C PRO A 282 9.84 13.21 -1.11
N GLY A 283 8.81 13.48 -0.30
CA GLY A 283 7.65 12.61 -0.14
C GLY A 283 7.61 11.78 1.14
N PHE A 284 8.60 11.88 2.01
CA PHE A 284 8.49 11.27 3.35
C PHE A 284 7.30 11.86 4.12
N ARG A 285 6.37 11.01 4.54
CA ARG A 285 5.24 11.37 5.41
C ARG A 285 5.06 10.29 6.46
N LYS A 286 4.85 10.72 7.69
CA LYS A 286 4.46 9.79 8.75
C LYS A 286 3.03 9.33 8.52
N ILE A 287 2.80 8.03 8.62
CA ILE A 287 1.45 7.46 8.51
C ILE A 287 0.67 7.84 9.77
N HIS A 288 -0.57 8.25 9.57
CA HIS A 288 -1.54 8.46 10.65
C HIS A 288 -2.74 7.55 10.43
N PRO A 289 -3.18 6.82 11.44
CA PRO A 289 -4.42 6.06 11.37
C PRO A 289 -5.62 6.96 11.08
N ASN A 290 -6.58 6.44 10.32
CA ASN A 290 -7.83 7.12 10.01
C ASN A 290 -9.01 6.55 10.81
N VAL A 291 -8.91 5.30 11.25
CA VAL A 291 -9.93 4.58 12.01
C VAL A 291 -9.30 4.05 13.28
N TYR A 292 -9.99 4.23 14.39
CA TYR A 292 -9.60 3.66 15.69
C TYR A 292 -10.67 2.70 16.16
N LEU A 293 -10.26 1.55 16.69
CA LEU A 293 -11.14 0.62 17.39
C LEU A 293 -10.51 0.24 18.72
N ASP A 294 -11.36 0.06 19.72
CA ASP A 294 -11.00 -0.50 21.02
C ASP A 294 -11.12 -2.03 20.93
N ILE A 295 -10.01 -2.74 21.04
CA ILE A 295 -9.94 -4.19 20.87
C ILE A 295 -9.74 -4.84 22.24
N TYR A 296 -10.61 -5.78 22.54
CA TYR A 296 -10.58 -6.58 23.77
C TYR A 296 -10.44 -8.05 23.43
N PRO A 297 -9.67 -8.85 24.19
CA PRO A 297 -9.70 -10.30 24.03
C PRO A 297 -11.08 -10.83 24.40
N ALA A 298 -11.56 -11.86 23.68
CA ALA A 298 -12.82 -12.49 23.99
C ALA A 298 -12.81 -13.13 25.38
N GLU A 299 -11.65 -13.63 25.82
CA GLU A 299 -11.42 -14.13 27.18
C GLU A 299 -10.56 -13.13 27.96
N GLY A 300 -11.07 -12.66 29.10
CA GLY A 300 -10.47 -11.54 29.85
C GLY A 300 -9.06 -11.79 30.42
N ASN A 301 -8.59 -13.03 30.48
CA ASN A 301 -7.25 -13.41 30.93
C ASN A 301 -6.17 -13.32 29.81
N GLN A 302 -6.56 -13.05 28.56
CA GLN A 302 -5.67 -13.03 27.39
C GLN A 302 -5.18 -11.62 27.00
N TYR A 303 -5.23 -10.64 27.89
CA TYR A 303 -4.79 -9.27 27.59
C TYR A 303 -3.32 -9.19 27.19
N GLN A 304 -2.43 -9.92 27.89
CA GLN A 304 -0.99 -9.91 27.56
C GLN A 304 -0.75 -10.58 26.20
N ASP A 305 -1.48 -11.65 25.90
CA ASP A 305 -1.39 -12.32 24.59
C ASP A 305 -1.83 -11.38 23.46
N LEU A 306 -2.86 -10.56 23.69
CA LEU A 306 -3.31 -9.55 22.75
C LEU A 306 -2.22 -8.47 22.49
N VAL A 307 -1.58 -7.98 23.55
CA VAL A 307 -0.50 -7.00 23.42
C VAL A 307 0.65 -7.60 22.63
N ASP A 308 1.08 -8.82 22.96
CA ASP A 308 2.19 -9.49 22.31
C ASP A 308 1.88 -9.82 20.82
N ALA A 309 0.65 -10.24 20.52
CA ALA A 309 0.21 -10.48 19.15
C ALA A 309 0.19 -9.19 18.32
N LEU A 310 -0.36 -8.10 18.87
CA LEU A 310 -0.35 -6.79 18.19
C LEU A 310 1.07 -6.25 17.97
N GLU A 311 1.98 -6.40 18.92
CA GLU A 311 3.38 -6.01 18.72
C GLU A 311 4.07 -6.85 17.62
N LYS A 312 3.76 -8.15 17.51
CA LYS A 312 4.23 -9.00 16.40
C LYS A 312 3.62 -8.56 15.05
N LEU A 313 2.33 -8.21 15.01
CA LEU A 313 1.70 -7.70 13.80
C LEU A 313 2.33 -6.38 13.35
N LYS A 314 2.65 -5.49 14.28
CA LYS A 314 3.36 -4.22 14.00
C LYS A 314 4.75 -4.40 13.39
N LEU A 315 5.40 -5.56 13.58
CA LEU A 315 6.65 -5.86 12.89
C LEU A 315 6.49 -5.96 11.37
N ASN A 316 5.28 -6.21 10.88
CA ASN A 316 4.98 -6.34 9.45
C ASN A 316 3.96 -5.31 8.96
N ASP A 317 3.55 -4.38 9.83
CA ASP A 317 2.53 -3.38 9.53
C ASP A 317 2.83 -2.08 10.28
N SER A 318 3.57 -1.21 9.63
CA SER A 318 3.98 0.08 10.19
C SER A 318 2.83 1.08 10.34
N ALA A 319 1.65 0.78 9.79
CA ALA A 319 0.47 1.64 9.90
C ALA A 319 -0.31 1.43 11.21
N LEU A 320 -0.09 0.29 11.90
CA LEU A 320 -0.74 0.00 13.17
C LEU A 320 -0.19 0.89 14.30
N SER A 321 -1.08 1.54 15.03
CA SER A 321 -0.78 2.20 16.30
C SER A 321 -1.54 1.53 17.43
N THR A 322 -0.92 1.40 18.60
CA THR A 322 -1.53 0.71 19.76
C THR A 322 -1.39 1.56 21.01
N GLN A 323 -2.44 1.60 21.82
CA GLN A 323 -2.48 2.27 23.13
C GLN A 323 -3.30 1.42 24.10
N GLY A 324 -2.74 1.08 25.24
CA GLY A 324 -3.50 0.35 26.29
C GLY A 324 -4.68 1.18 26.80
N ILE A 325 -5.80 0.51 27.00
CA ILE A 325 -7.03 1.09 27.54
C ILE A 325 -7.62 0.17 28.61
N ASN A 326 -8.51 0.71 29.42
CA ASN A 326 -9.24 -0.06 30.41
C ASN A 326 -10.73 0.36 30.40
N SER A 327 -11.61 -0.60 30.19
CA SER A 327 -13.05 -0.40 30.21
C SER A 327 -13.63 -0.96 31.53
N PRO A 328 -14.53 -0.23 32.21
CA PRO A 328 -15.21 -0.75 33.39
C PRO A 328 -16.04 -2.01 33.11
N ILE A 329 -16.49 -2.22 31.86
CA ILE A 329 -17.32 -3.34 31.44
C ILE A 329 -16.53 -4.48 30.83
N LEU A 330 -15.60 -4.16 29.92
CA LEU A 330 -14.86 -5.15 29.13
C LEU A 330 -13.45 -5.44 29.67
N GLY A 331 -13.03 -4.73 30.73
CA GLY A 331 -11.71 -4.89 31.31
C GLY A 331 -10.59 -4.25 30.48
N GLN A 332 -9.39 -4.84 30.54
CA GLN A 332 -8.22 -4.35 29.82
C GLN A 332 -8.31 -4.65 28.33
N GLY A 333 -8.00 -3.65 27.52
CA GLY A 333 -7.99 -3.73 26.06
C GLY A 333 -6.93 -2.85 25.44
N VAL A 334 -6.92 -2.79 24.14
CA VAL A 334 -5.98 -1.96 23.35
C VAL A 334 -6.75 -1.14 22.33
N LYS A 335 -6.60 0.18 22.38
CA LYS A 335 -7.04 1.06 21.30
C LYS A 335 -6.05 0.90 20.14
N VAL A 336 -6.56 0.47 19.00
CA VAL A 336 -5.76 0.23 17.80
C VAL A 336 -6.17 1.19 16.71
N GLY A 337 -5.19 1.86 16.10
CA GLY A 337 -5.40 2.72 14.95
C GLY A 337 -5.10 1.97 13.65
N PHE A 338 -6.00 2.12 12.67
CA PHE A 338 -5.99 1.47 11.36
C PHE A 338 -6.08 2.49 10.23
N LEU A 339 -5.68 2.09 9.02
CA LEU A 339 -5.84 2.91 7.80
C LEU A 339 -7.31 3.02 7.37
N GLY A 340 -8.11 1.97 7.61
CA GLY A 340 -9.52 1.90 7.27
C GLY A 340 -10.20 0.67 7.88
N LEU A 341 -11.48 0.47 7.56
CA LEU A 341 -12.27 -0.63 8.11
C LEU A 341 -11.80 -2.01 7.62
N LEU A 342 -11.49 -2.15 6.33
CA LEU A 342 -10.97 -3.40 5.80
C LEU A 342 -9.63 -3.78 6.46
N HIS A 343 -8.76 -2.79 6.71
CA HIS A 343 -7.53 -3.02 7.44
C HIS A 343 -7.80 -3.57 8.85
N SER A 344 -8.79 -3.03 9.58
CA SER A 344 -9.17 -3.53 10.90
C SER A 344 -9.72 -4.96 10.87
N GLU A 345 -10.53 -5.30 9.85
CA GLU A 345 -11.03 -6.66 9.65
C GLU A 345 -9.91 -7.65 9.40
N VAL A 346 -8.95 -7.30 8.52
CA VAL A 346 -7.79 -8.14 8.21
C VAL A 346 -6.95 -8.39 9.45
N VAL A 347 -6.69 -7.35 10.25
CA VAL A 347 -5.94 -7.50 11.51
C VAL A 347 -6.69 -8.37 12.50
N GLY A 348 -8.01 -8.21 12.63
CA GLY A 348 -8.84 -9.05 13.48
C GLY A 348 -8.80 -10.53 13.06
N GLU A 349 -8.89 -10.79 11.76
CA GLU A 349 -8.80 -12.14 11.21
C GLU A 349 -7.41 -12.76 11.41
N ARG A 350 -6.34 -11.95 11.31
CA ARG A 350 -4.98 -12.41 11.62
C ARG A 350 -4.78 -12.73 13.10
N LEU A 351 -5.35 -11.93 14.01
CA LEU A 351 -5.32 -12.23 15.44
C LEU A 351 -5.99 -13.57 15.74
N ASP A 352 -7.11 -13.85 15.11
CA ASP A 352 -7.81 -15.13 15.26
C ASP A 352 -7.02 -16.30 14.67
N ARG A 353 -6.61 -16.21 13.39
CA ARG A 353 -6.01 -17.34 12.66
C ARG A 353 -4.54 -17.59 12.99
N GLU A 354 -3.73 -16.53 13.14
CA GLU A 354 -2.27 -16.67 13.35
C GLU A 354 -1.91 -16.84 14.83
N PHE A 355 -2.73 -16.26 15.73
CA PHE A 355 -2.46 -16.24 17.17
C PHE A 355 -3.49 -17.02 18.00
N ASN A 356 -4.54 -17.56 17.37
CA ASN A 356 -5.67 -18.22 18.03
C ASN A 356 -6.29 -17.33 19.14
N LEU A 357 -6.45 -16.04 18.83
CA LEU A 357 -6.90 -15.00 19.75
C LEU A 357 -8.13 -14.30 19.18
N PRO A 358 -9.33 -14.82 19.47
CA PRO A 358 -10.57 -14.16 19.09
C PRO A 358 -10.73 -12.84 19.87
N VAL A 359 -11.13 -11.79 19.18
CA VAL A 359 -11.21 -10.43 19.73
C VAL A 359 -12.59 -9.80 19.55
N ILE A 360 -12.94 -8.90 20.46
CA ILE A 360 -14.11 -8.04 20.36
C ILE A 360 -13.62 -6.64 19.99
N ALA A 361 -14.05 -6.16 18.82
CA ALA A 361 -13.74 -4.81 18.35
C ALA A 361 -14.95 -3.89 18.59
N VAL A 362 -14.71 -2.77 19.25
CA VAL A 362 -15.74 -1.78 19.60
C VAL A 362 -15.30 -0.41 19.09
N SER A 363 -16.23 0.38 18.60
CA SER A 363 -15.95 1.78 18.27
C SER A 363 -15.50 2.53 19.53
N PRO A 364 -14.41 3.30 19.48
CA PRO A 364 -13.95 4.06 20.63
C PRO A 364 -14.96 5.13 21.02
N SER A 365 -15.04 5.41 22.30
CA SER A 365 -15.80 6.56 22.78
C SER A 365 -15.19 7.85 22.24
N VAL A 366 -16.04 8.82 21.89
CA VAL A 366 -15.61 10.17 21.48
C VAL A 366 -15.09 10.91 22.71
N GLU A 367 -14.04 11.68 22.54
CA GLU A 367 -13.61 12.58 23.60
C GLU A 367 -14.53 13.81 23.66
N TYR A 368 -15.03 14.11 24.85
CA TYR A 368 -15.85 15.28 25.12
C TYR A 368 -15.03 16.30 25.89
N LYS A 369 -15.04 17.56 25.43
CA LYS A 369 -14.48 18.67 26.18
C LYS A 369 -15.59 19.32 26.98
N VAL A 370 -15.42 19.37 28.30
CA VAL A 370 -16.38 19.96 29.22
C VAL A 370 -15.76 21.17 29.91
N ILE A 371 -16.47 22.30 29.90
CA ILE A 371 -16.13 23.49 30.66
C ILE A 371 -17.03 23.52 31.90
N LEU A 372 -16.41 23.46 33.05
CA LEU A 372 -17.12 23.57 34.34
C LEU A 372 -17.49 25.02 34.64
N ARG A 373 -18.47 25.22 35.53
CA ARG A 373 -18.90 26.56 35.94
C ARG A 373 -17.82 27.37 36.69
N ASN A 374 -16.81 26.69 37.25
CA ASN A 374 -15.65 27.34 37.87
C ASN A 374 -14.57 27.77 36.83
N GLY A 375 -14.81 27.53 35.54
CA GLY A 375 -13.90 27.85 34.43
C GLY A 375 -12.91 26.75 34.07
N ASP A 376 -12.86 25.63 34.79
CA ASP A 376 -11.94 24.52 34.49
C ASP A 376 -12.37 23.81 33.21
N GLU A 377 -11.39 23.51 32.37
CA GLU A 377 -11.59 22.66 31.18
C GLU A 377 -11.14 21.23 31.47
N LYS A 378 -11.99 20.25 31.20
CA LYS A 378 -11.68 18.83 31.34
C LYS A 378 -12.09 18.05 30.10
N ILE A 379 -11.32 17.00 29.77
CA ILE A 379 -11.60 16.09 28.66
C ILE A 379 -12.03 14.76 29.27
N PHE A 380 -13.12 14.21 28.79
CA PHE A 380 -13.68 12.93 29.20
C PHE A 380 -13.82 12.02 27.99
N SER A 381 -13.43 10.75 28.14
CA SER A 381 -13.53 9.73 27.09
C SER A 381 -14.85 8.95 27.14
N SER A 382 -15.64 9.14 28.19
CA SER A 382 -16.96 8.49 28.36
C SER A 382 -17.97 9.46 28.97
N PRO A 383 -19.22 9.45 28.51
CA PRO A 383 -20.31 10.19 29.15
C PRO A 383 -20.56 9.77 30.62
N SER A 384 -20.19 8.53 30.99
CA SER A 384 -20.29 8.04 32.37
C SER A 384 -19.37 8.77 33.36
N ASP A 385 -18.30 9.38 32.85
CA ASP A 385 -17.30 10.08 33.65
C ASP A 385 -17.61 11.57 33.79
N PHE A 386 -18.73 12.02 33.22
CA PHE A 386 -19.14 13.43 33.31
C PHE A 386 -19.45 13.81 34.75
N PRO A 387 -19.04 14.99 35.14
CA PRO A 387 -19.46 15.55 36.42
C PRO A 387 -20.96 15.81 36.45
N ASP A 388 -21.48 16.07 37.67
CA ASP A 388 -22.88 16.45 37.83
C ASP A 388 -23.29 17.52 36.82
N PRO A 389 -24.39 17.37 36.07
CA PRO A 389 -24.87 18.36 35.10
C PRO A 389 -24.98 19.78 35.67
N ALA A 390 -25.22 19.91 36.99
CA ALA A 390 -25.25 21.21 37.67
C ALA A 390 -23.88 21.93 37.66
N GLN A 391 -22.78 21.21 37.54
CA GLN A 391 -21.42 21.76 37.52
C GLN A 391 -20.95 22.10 36.09
N ILE A 392 -21.66 21.63 35.06
CA ILE A 392 -21.28 21.85 33.64
C ILE A 392 -21.80 23.21 33.17
N ALA A 393 -20.90 24.02 32.62
CA ALA A 393 -21.25 25.25 31.94
C ALA A 393 -21.46 25.01 30.42
N LYS A 394 -20.57 24.24 29.80
CA LYS A 394 -20.64 23.88 28.35
C LYS A 394 -20.00 22.53 28.13
N SER A 395 -20.53 21.76 27.16
CA SER A 395 -19.93 20.54 26.66
C SER A 395 -19.76 20.64 25.15
N PHE A 396 -18.70 20.03 24.64
CA PHE A 396 -18.34 20.04 23.23
C PHE A 396 -18.01 18.60 22.81
N GLU A 397 -18.41 18.24 21.60
CA GLU A 397 -18.02 17.00 20.92
C GLU A 397 -17.25 17.32 19.62
N PRO A 398 -16.33 16.47 19.19
CA PRO A 398 -15.63 16.68 17.92
C PRO A 398 -16.60 16.46 16.74
N LEU A 399 -16.55 17.36 15.76
CA LEU A 399 -17.28 17.22 14.51
C LEU A 399 -16.32 16.88 13.38
N ALA A 400 -16.69 15.94 12.51
CA ALA A 400 -15.94 15.62 11.31
C ALA A 400 -16.52 16.35 10.10
N ALA A 401 -15.66 17.00 9.31
CA ALA A 401 -16.02 17.51 8.00
C ALA A 401 -15.80 16.39 6.96
N VAL A 402 -16.88 15.93 6.33
CA VAL A 402 -16.83 14.86 5.34
C VAL A 402 -16.91 15.42 3.93
N LYS A 403 -15.95 15.06 3.06
CA LYS A 403 -15.98 15.34 1.63
C LYS A 403 -16.27 14.07 0.87
N ILE A 404 -17.44 13.96 0.27
CA ILE A 404 -17.84 12.83 -0.57
C ILE A 404 -17.51 13.15 -2.02
N VAL A 405 -16.74 12.27 -2.67
CA VAL A 405 -16.45 12.34 -4.11
C VAL A 405 -17.07 11.11 -4.76
N GLY A 406 -18.03 11.32 -5.64
CA GLY A 406 -18.72 10.27 -6.39
C GLY A 406 -18.77 10.58 -7.88
N LEU A 407 -19.03 9.57 -8.71
CA LEU A 407 -19.36 9.75 -10.12
C LEU A 407 -20.75 10.37 -10.21
N ARG A 408 -20.92 11.43 -11.04
CA ARG A 408 -22.24 11.98 -11.32
C ARG A 408 -23.02 10.99 -12.21
N PRO A 409 -24.19 10.53 -11.79
CA PRO A 409 -25.14 9.95 -12.74
C PRO A 409 -25.52 11.03 -13.78
N THR A 410 -25.75 10.65 -15.00
CA THR A 410 -26.08 11.54 -16.14
C THR A 410 -27.46 12.17 -16.04
N SER A 411 -28.18 12.08 -14.92
CA SER A 411 -29.46 12.75 -14.67
C SER A 411 -29.52 13.31 -13.26
N SER A 412 -29.61 14.63 -13.18
CA SER A 412 -30.01 15.51 -12.07
C SER A 412 -29.86 14.98 -10.62
N VAL A 413 -28.82 15.45 -9.93
CA VAL A 413 -28.73 15.31 -8.46
C VAL A 413 -28.69 16.71 -7.84
N ARG A 414 -29.68 16.97 -6.98
CA ARG A 414 -29.64 18.09 -6.03
C ARG A 414 -28.51 17.87 -5.04
N SER A 415 -27.73 18.90 -4.78
CA SER A 415 -26.72 18.92 -3.74
C SER A 415 -27.34 18.64 -2.37
N CYS A 416 -26.94 17.57 -1.69
CA CYS A 416 -27.15 17.44 -0.24
C CYS A 416 -26.06 18.23 0.48
N ASN A 417 -26.42 19.38 1.02
CA ASN A 417 -25.63 20.06 2.04
C ASN A 417 -26.00 19.50 3.39
N SER A 418 -24.98 19.12 4.15
CA SER A 418 -24.97 18.75 5.57
C SER A 418 -25.79 17.51 5.98
N VAL A 419 -25.10 16.43 6.27
CA VAL A 419 -25.57 15.41 7.21
C VAL A 419 -25.17 15.88 8.59
N ARG A 420 -26.14 16.26 9.44
CA ARG A 420 -25.99 16.29 10.89
C ARG A 420 -26.32 14.88 11.37
N THR A 421 -25.38 14.21 12.01
CA THR A 421 -25.63 13.06 12.88
C THR A 421 -25.67 13.55 14.32
#